data_a1f9288c4fcac0af20e959d28aff5584
#
_entry.id   a1f9288c4fcac0af20e959d28aff5584
#
_cell.length_a   1.000
_cell.length_b   1.000
_cell.length_c   1.000
_cell.angle_alpha   90.00
_cell.angle_beta   90.00
_cell.angle_gamma   90.00
#
_symmetry.space_group_name_H-M   'P 1'
#
loop_
_entity.id
_entity.type
_entity.pdbx_description
1 polymer ?
#
loop_
_entity_poly.entity_id
_entity_poly.type
_entity_poly.pdbx_seq_one_letter_code
_entity_poly.pdbx_strand_id
1 'polypeptide(L)'
;IDPGPNIKAHLNSILASVSLNQTITHILITHSHIDHSPLAKILQEKTNAPIYAFGDSFSGRSKMMVELTKKGDLKGGEGLDKDFSPDVYVKDGDQISNDEWCFDAIWTPGHLGNHLCYGLKKSGVLFSADHVMGWATSLVSPPDGDLTQFMDSLQKLLKFDDYNLYYPGHGDKIDNPKEIINYIIKHRKMREKQILKSIAEISLNSTQIAEKIYIDVNKSLIPAAARNVFAHLIDLKQRQLVTNSHELNFESIFSSI
;
A
#
# COMPACT_ATOMS: atom_id res chain seq x y z
N ILE A 1 -2.17 15.24 6.55
CA ILE A 1 -2.15 13.97 5.81
C ILE A 1 -2.33 12.85 6.82
N ASP A 2 -3.22 11.90 6.52
CA ASP A 2 -3.52 10.71 7.33
C ASP A 2 -3.71 11.03 8.83
N PRO A 3 -4.88 11.47 9.25
CA PRO A 3 -5.11 11.80 10.65
C PRO A 3 -5.04 10.59 11.59
N GLY A 4 -4.96 9.36 11.04
CA GLY A 4 -4.68 8.15 11.78
C GLY A 4 -5.91 7.44 12.36
N PRO A 5 -5.69 6.54 13.34
CA PRO A 5 -6.75 5.73 13.94
C PRO A 5 -7.70 6.60 14.78
N ASN A 6 -8.95 6.15 14.91
CA ASN A 6 -9.97 6.83 15.71
C ASN A 6 -9.68 6.75 17.22
N ILE A 7 -8.69 7.54 17.66
CA ILE A 7 -8.27 7.67 19.06
C ILE A 7 -8.47 9.11 19.52
N LYS A 8 -9.35 9.33 20.50
CA LYS A 8 -9.69 10.67 21.03
C LYS A 8 -8.47 11.47 21.50
N ALA A 9 -7.49 10.83 22.14
CA ALA A 9 -6.28 11.52 22.59
C ALA A 9 -5.47 12.03 21.39
N HIS A 10 -5.40 11.26 20.30
CA HIS A 10 -4.71 11.64 19.07
C HIS A 10 -5.43 12.81 18.36
N LEU A 11 -6.76 12.77 18.26
CA LEU A 11 -7.55 13.90 17.75
C LEU A 11 -7.24 15.19 18.52
N ASN A 12 -7.25 15.11 19.86
CA ASN A 12 -6.95 16.27 20.69
C ASN A 12 -5.53 16.80 20.43
N SER A 13 -4.55 15.93 20.23
CA SER A 13 -3.18 16.33 19.90
C SER A 13 -3.09 17.03 18.55
N ILE A 14 -3.80 16.52 17.53
CA ILE A 14 -3.89 17.19 16.22
C ILE A 14 -4.48 18.59 16.37
N LEU A 15 -5.63 18.72 17.02
CA LEU A 15 -6.29 20.01 17.18
C LEU A 15 -5.46 20.99 18.03
N ALA A 16 -4.76 20.51 19.07
CA ALA A 16 -3.87 21.31 19.90
C ALA A 16 -2.59 21.76 19.18
N SER A 17 -2.16 21.08 18.14
CA SER A 17 -1.00 21.48 17.33
C SER A 17 -1.28 22.66 16.39
N VAL A 18 -2.56 22.97 16.15
CA VAL A 18 -2.99 24.07 15.29
C VAL A 18 -2.97 25.37 16.10
N SER A 19 -2.14 26.32 15.70
CA SER A 19 -2.05 27.65 16.34
C SER A 19 -3.27 28.51 16.03
N LEU A 20 -3.49 29.58 16.83
CA LEU A 20 -4.64 30.47 16.68
C LEU A 20 -4.81 31.12 15.29
N ASN A 21 -3.69 31.26 14.55
CA ASN A 21 -3.69 31.85 13.20
C ASN A 21 -3.68 30.78 12.10
N GLN A 22 -3.81 29.51 12.44
CA GLN A 22 -3.80 28.40 11.49
C GLN A 22 -5.17 27.73 11.42
N THR A 23 -5.48 27.17 10.27
CA THR A 23 -6.74 26.45 10.03
C THR A 23 -6.43 25.19 9.25
N ILE A 24 -7.03 24.07 9.63
CA ILE A 24 -7.03 22.86 8.83
C ILE A 24 -8.04 23.07 7.70
N THR A 25 -7.53 23.20 6.48
CA THR A 25 -8.35 23.48 5.28
C THR A 25 -8.58 22.23 4.42
N HIS A 26 -7.74 21.21 4.56
CA HIS A 26 -7.78 19.97 3.77
C HIS A 26 -7.38 18.80 4.65
N ILE A 27 -8.03 17.66 4.45
CA ILE A 27 -7.67 16.37 5.04
C ILE A 27 -7.30 15.46 3.88
N LEU A 28 -6.01 15.15 3.74
CA LEU A 28 -5.51 14.30 2.66
C LEU A 28 -5.33 12.88 3.19
N ILE A 29 -5.94 11.90 2.54
CA ILE A 29 -5.80 10.48 2.90
C ILE A 29 -5.00 9.77 1.82
N THR A 30 -3.92 9.11 2.23
CA THR A 30 -3.08 8.34 1.32
C THR A 30 -3.75 7.04 0.93
N HIS A 31 -4.31 6.32 1.90
CA HIS A 31 -5.05 5.08 1.70
C HIS A 31 -5.94 4.76 2.90
N SER A 32 -6.84 3.81 2.74
CA SER A 32 -7.91 3.54 3.70
C SER A 32 -7.63 2.39 4.67
N HIS A 33 -6.40 2.24 5.18
CA HIS A 33 -6.17 1.38 6.34
C HIS A 33 -6.59 2.06 7.65
N ILE A 34 -6.91 1.23 8.66
CA ILE A 34 -7.48 1.67 9.95
C ILE A 34 -6.52 2.51 10.81
N ASP A 35 -5.26 2.54 10.49
CA ASP A 35 -4.23 3.38 11.10
C ASP A 35 -3.98 4.69 10.34
N HIS A 36 -4.66 4.93 9.20
CA HIS A 36 -4.54 6.13 8.38
C HIS A 36 -5.84 6.94 8.29
N SER A 37 -6.98 6.33 7.97
CA SER A 37 -8.19 7.03 7.56
C SER A 37 -9.28 7.25 8.63
N PRO A 38 -9.48 6.41 9.66
CA PRO A 38 -10.72 6.45 10.46
C PRO A 38 -10.98 7.75 11.19
N LEU A 39 -9.93 8.50 11.56
CA LEU A 39 -10.09 9.78 12.24
C LEU A 39 -10.51 10.92 11.30
N ALA A 40 -10.42 10.73 9.97
CA ALA A 40 -10.71 11.77 8.99
C ALA A 40 -12.11 12.34 9.13
N LYS A 41 -13.13 11.50 9.30
CA LYS A 41 -14.52 11.94 9.43
C LYS A 41 -14.75 12.78 10.67
N ILE A 42 -14.20 12.38 11.80
CA ILE A 42 -14.31 13.13 13.06
C ILE A 42 -13.55 14.46 12.98
N LEU A 43 -12.36 14.45 12.36
CA LEU A 43 -11.59 15.66 12.13
C LEU A 43 -12.35 16.65 11.21
N GLN A 44 -12.98 16.13 10.15
CA GLN A 44 -13.85 16.90 9.27
C GLN A 44 -14.99 17.59 10.04
N GLU A 45 -15.69 16.86 10.90
CA GLU A 45 -16.78 17.41 11.74
C GLU A 45 -16.31 18.54 12.66
N LYS A 46 -15.04 18.57 13.06
CA LYS A 46 -14.45 19.59 13.93
C LYS A 46 -13.91 20.80 13.17
N THR A 47 -13.50 20.61 11.91
CA THR A 47 -12.76 21.62 11.15
C THR A 47 -13.53 22.14 9.93
N ASN A 48 -14.56 21.42 9.47
CA ASN A 48 -15.25 21.59 8.20
C ASN A 48 -14.33 21.42 6.97
N ALA A 49 -13.12 20.85 7.15
CA ALA A 49 -12.19 20.60 6.06
C ALA A 49 -12.63 19.39 5.24
N PRO A 50 -12.71 19.46 3.91
CA PRO A 50 -13.06 18.32 3.07
C PRO A 50 -11.98 17.26 3.08
N ILE A 51 -12.40 15.98 2.90
CA ILE A 51 -11.53 14.82 2.82
C ILE A 51 -11.22 14.53 1.35
N TYR A 52 -9.94 14.50 1.03
CA TYR A 52 -9.40 14.21 -0.29
C TYR A 52 -8.76 12.82 -0.30
N ALA A 53 -9.10 11.96 -1.25
CA ALA A 53 -8.44 10.67 -1.48
C ALA A 53 -8.67 10.19 -2.93
N PHE A 54 -7.97 9.14 -3.34
CA PHE A 54 -8.16 8.52 -4.66
C PHE A 54 -9.59 7.98 -4.86
N GLY A 55 -10.18 7.46 -3.79
CA GLY A 55 -11.51 6.88 -3.80
C GLY A 55 -11.84 6.17 -2.50
N ASP A 56 -12.94 5.42 -2.50
CA ASP A 56 -13.33 4.57 -1.39
C ASP A 56 -12.33 3.41 -1.18
N SER A 57 -12.57 2.59 -0.16
CA SER A 57 -11.68 1.50 0.22
C SER A 57 -11.55 0.37 -0.80
N PHE A 58 -12.39 0.35 -1.81
CA PHE A 58 -12.38 -0.67 -2.88
C PHE A 58 -11.89 -0.13 -4.21
N SER A 59 -11.67 1.19 -4.30
CA SER A 59 -11.21 1.87 -5.50
C SER A 59 -9.77 1.47 -5.87
N GLY A 60 -9.46 1.47 -7.17
CA GLY A 60 -8.11 1.22 -7.69
C GLY A 60 -7.66 -0.23 -7.71
N ARG A 61 -8.46 -1.18 -7.22
CA ARG A 61 -8.15 -2.62 -7.36
C ARG A 61 -8.05 -3.02 -8.82
N SER A 62 -7.05 -3.85 -9.13
CA SER A 62 -6.94 -4.45 -10.47
C SER A 62 -8.11 -5.40 -10.76
N LYS A 63 -8.36 -5.67 -12.04
CA LYS A 63 -9.38 -6.63 -12.46
C LYS A 63 -9.20 -8.00 -11.78
N MET A 64 -7.94 -8.47 -11.68
CA MET A 64 -7.60 -9.72 -11.01
C MET A 64 -8.04 -9.72 -9.54
N MET A 65 -7.76 -8.64 -8.80
CA MET A 65 -8.12 -8.51 -7.39
C MET A 65 -9.65 -8.42 -7.20
N VAL A 66 -10.35 -7.73 -8.11
CA VAL A 66 -11.82 -7.68 -8.11
C VAL A 66 -12.43 -9.08 -8.34
N GLU A 67 -11.88 -9.85 -9.26
CA GLU A 67 -12.33 -11.22 -9.53
C GLU A 67 -12.10 -12.15 -8.34
N LEU A 68 -10.92 -12.08 -7.70
CA LEU A 68 -10.62 -12.84 -6.50
C LEU A 68 -11.56 -12.50 -5.34
N THR A 69 -11.94 -11.22 -5.20
CA THR A 69 -12.90 -10.80 -4.17
C THR A 69 -14.30 -11.38 -4.39
N LYS A 70 -14.77 -11.42 -5.66
CA LYS A 70 -16.10 -11.94 -6.01
C LYS A 70 -16.25 -13.43 -5.69
N LYS A 71 -15.16 -14.20 -5.73
CA LYS A 71 -15.16 -15.64 -5.46
C LYS A 71 -15.32 -16.00 -3.99
N GLY A 72 -15.14 -15.04 -3.08
CA GLY A 72 -15.38 -15.20 -1.64
C GLY A 72 -14.33 -16.03 -0.87
N ASP A 73 -13.37 -16.63 -1.55
CA ASP A 73 -12.37 -17.54 -0.97
C ASP A 73 -11.22 -16.80 -0.27
N LEU A 74 -11.06 -15.52 -0.55
CA LEU A 74 -10.03 -14.69 0.09
C LEU A 74 -10.68 -13.79 1.14
N LYS A 75 -10.36 -14.05 2.39
CA LYS A 75 -10.63 -13.11 3.48
C LYS A 75 -9.73 -11.89 3.29
N GLY A 76 -10.23 -10.88 2.63
CA GLY A 76 -9.63 -9.56 2.55
C GLY A 76 -10.22 -8.61 3.59
N GLY A 77 -9.71 -7.38 3.61
CA GLY A 77 -10.24 -6.31 4.46
C GLY A 77 -9.79 -6.36 5.91
N GLU A 78 -8.77 -7.17 6.24
CA GLU A 78 -8.08 -7.06 7.52
C GLU A 78 -7.32 -5.73 7.56
N GLY A 79 -7.64 -4.89 8.54
CA GLY A 79 -7.05 -3.55 8.63
C GLY A 79 -7.63 -2.52 7.65
N LEU A 80 -8.70 -2.82 6.91
CA LEU A 80 -9.33 -1.90 5.98
C LEU A 80 -10.47 -1.13 6.67
N ASP A 81 -10.47 0.19 6.54
CA ASP A 81 -11.60 1.07 6.88
C ASP A 81 -12.67 0.98 5.77
N LYS A 82 -13.56 -0.01 5.89
CA LYS A 82 -14.50 -0.38 4.82
C LYS A 82 -15.53 0.69 4.52
N ASP A 83 -15.81 1.56 5.49
CA ASP A 83 -16.82 2.61 5.39
C ASP A 83 -16.21 3.96 4.92
N PHE A 84 -14.90 3.97 4.66
CA PHE A 84 -14.20 5.16 4.20
C PHE A 84 -14.71 5.60 2.82
N SER A 85 -15.03 6.89 2.71
CA SER A 85 -15.36 7.57 1.46
C SER A 85 -14.89 9.02 1.52
N PRO A 86 -14.17 9.55 0.50
CA PRO A 86 -13.76 10.94 0.46
C PRO A 86 -14.89 11.85 -0.02
N ASP A 87 -14.77 13.16 0.26
CA ASP A 87 -15.63 14.19 -0.32
C ASP A 87 -15.14 14.59 -1.72
N VAL A 88 -13.82 14.60 -1.89
CA VAL A 88 -13.15 14.99 -3.14
C VAL A 88 -12.29 13.83 -3.65
N TYR A 89 -12.63 13.36 -4.84
CA TYR A 89 -11.90 12.30 -5.53
C TYR A 89 -10.68 12.87 -6.25
N VAL A 90 -9.51 12.35 -5.91
CA VAL A 90 -8.21 12.80 -6.43
C VAL A 90 -7.65 11.78 -7.41
N LYS A 91 -7.26 12.23 -8.59
CA LYS A 91 -6.66 11.39 -9.64
C LYS A 91 -5.14 11.50 -9.66
N ASP A 92 -4.53 10.54 -10.35
CA ASP A 92 -3.09 10.61 -10.63
C ASP A 92 -2.73 11.88 -11.41
N GLY A 93 -1.78 12.65 -10.89
CA GLY A 93 -1.33 13.92 -11.48
C GLY A 93 -2.16 15.14 -11.08
N ASP A 94 -3.24 14.99 -10.32
CA ASP A 94 -3.98 16.13 -9.80
C ASP A 94 -3.11 16.96 -8.83
N GLN A 95 -3.40 18.26 -8.76
CA GLN A 95 -2.78 19.16 -7.80
C GLN A 95 -3.81 19.64 -6.78
N ILE A 96 -3.45 19.54 -5.51
CA ILE A 96 -4.24 20.05 -4.38
C ILE A 96 -3.47 21.20 -3.78
N SER A 97 -4.04 22.40 -3.79
CA SER A 97 -3.31 23.60 -3.40
C SER A 97 -4.17 24.63 -2.68
N ASN A 98 -3.48 25.48 -1.95
CA ASN A 98 -3.97 26.77 -1.46
C ASN A 98 -2.90 27.84 -1.75
N ASP A 99 -3.02 29.03 -1.15
CA ASP A 99 -2.07 30.14 -1.35
C ASP A 99 -0.66 29.85 -0.81
N GLU A 100 -0.50 28.87 0.11
CA GLU A 100 0.76 28.59 0.81
C GLU A 100 1.49 27.36 0.24
N TRP A 101 0.75 26.36 -0.23
CA TRP A 101 1.32 25.07 -0.65
C TRP A 101 0.57 24.45 -1.83
N CYS A 102 1.26 23.55 -2.52
CA CYS A 102 0.71 22.75 -3.61
C CYS A 102 1.26 21.33 -3.52
N PHE A 103 0.37 20.36 -3.36
CA PHE A 103 0.68 18.93 -3.39
C PHE A 103 0.38 18.35 -4.77
N ASP A 104 1.33 17.61 -5.32
CA ASP A 104 1.10 16.71 -6.44
C ASP A 104 0.57 15.37 -5.92
N ALA A 105 -0.55 14.90 -6.43
CA ALA A 105 -1.09 13.60 -6.13
C ALA A 105 -0.50 12.55 -7.09
N ILE A 106 0.14 11.52 -6.55
CA ILE A 106 0.77 10.46 -7.32
C ILE A 106 0.10 9.14 -6.94
N TRP A 107 -0.70 8.58 -7.84
CA TRP A 107 -1.33 7.30 -7.59
C TRP A 107 -0.30 6.18 -7.64
N THR A 108 -0.18 5.45 -6.53
CA THR A 108 0.79 4.38 -6.29
C THR A 108 0.10 3.14 -5.73
N PRO A 109 -0.77 2.50 -6.53
CA PRO A 109 -1.47 1.30 -6.08
C PRO A 109 -0.51 0.15 -5.84
N GLY A 110 -0.95 -0.81 -5.03
CA GLY A 110 -0.24 -2.06 -4.82
C GLY A 110 -0.18 -2.51 -3.36
N HIS A 111 0.16 -1.64 -2.42
CA HIS A 111 -0.09 -1.89 -1.00
C HIS A 111 -1.60 -1.94 -0.74
N LEU A 112 -2.31 -0.94 -1.25
CA LEU A 112 -3.76 -0.88 -1.37
C LEU A 112 -4.11 -0.25 -2.72
N GLY A 113 -5.28 -0.59 -3.30
CA GLY A 113 -5.68 -0.09 -4.62
C GLY A 113 -5.85 1.43 -4.67
N ASN A 114 -6.37 2.04 -3.61
CA ASN A 114 -6.62 3.47 -3.51
C ASN A 114 -5.43 4.30 -3.01
N HIS A 115 -4.22 3.71 -2.97
CA HIS A 115 -3.05 4.36 -2.39
C HIS A 115 -2.55 5.54 -3.24
N LEU A 116 -2.33 6.70 -2.58
CA LEU A 116 -1.69 7.91 -3.12
C LEU A 116 -0.43 8.25 -2.33
N CYS A 117 0.60 8.69 -3.01
CA CYS A 117 1.65 9.52 -2.43
C CYS A 117 1.32 11.00 -2.69
N TYR A 118 1.73 11.89 -1.77
CA TYR A 118 1.57 13.34 -1.92
C TYR A 118 2.93 14.04 -1.95
N GLY A 119 3.21 14.76 -3.02
CA GLY A 119 4.49 15.41 -3.25
C GLY A 119 4.44 16.92 -3.08
N LEU A 120 5.36 17.49 -2.31
CA LEU A 120 5.64 18.93 -2.23
C LEU A 120 6.89 19.23 -3.07
N LYS A 121 6.72 19.42 -4.36
CA LYS A 121 7.81 19.59 -5.34
C LYS A 121 8.77 20.71 -4.97
N LYS A 122 8.27 21.88 -4.55
CA LYS A 122 9.10 23.03 -4.15
C LYS A 122 10.04 22.72 -3.00
N SER A 123 9.67 21.77 -2.12
CA SER A 123 10.45 21.36 -0.95
C SER A 123 11.26 20.08 -1.19
N GLY A 124 11.10 19.43 -2.34
CA GLY A 124 11.73 18.15 -2.64
C GLY A 124 11.20 16.99 -1.78
N VAL A 125 10.01 17.14 -1.18
CA VAL A 125 9.43 16.21 -0.20
C VAL A 125 8.33 15.38 -0.82
N LEU A 126 8.33 14.07 -0.54
CA LEU A 126 7.22 13.15 -0.85
C LEU A 126 6.74 12.47 0.44
N PHE A 127 5.45 12.51 0.69
CA PHE A 127 4.77 11.66 1.67
C PHE A 127 4.44 10.33 0.99
N SER A 128 5.28 9.32 1.23
CA SER A 128 5.21 8.02 0.55
C SER A 128 4.26 7.03 1.21
N ALA A 129 3.74 7.39 2.39
CA ALA A 129 2.89 6.54 3.21
C ALA A 129 3.42 5.10 3.28
N ASP A 130 2.59 4.10 2.99
CA ASP A 130 2.94 2.69 3.12
C ASP A 130 3.46 2.05 1.84
N HIS A 131 3.63 2.84 0.77
CA HIS A 131 4.24 2.32 -0.46
C HIS A 131 5.76 2.17 -0.32
N VAL A 132 6.43 3.16 0.27
CA VAL A 132 7.86 3.12 0.59
C VAL A 132 8.05 3.48 2.05
N MET A 133 8.29 2.47 2.90
CA MET A 133 8.45 2.61 4.35
C MET A 133 9.91 2.73 4.76
N GLY A 134 10.16 3.40 5.92
CA GLY A 134 11.50 3.68 6.42
C GLY A 134 12.22 2.50 7.08
N TRP A 135 11.53 1.38 7.39
CA TRP A 135 12.10 0.29 8.21
C TRP A 135 11.86 -1.13 7.67
N ALA A 136 10.88 -1.30 6.79
CA ALA A 136 10.53 -2.61 6.23
C ALA A 136 9.95 -2.49 4.82
N THR A 137 9.85 -3.60 4.11
CA THR A 137 9.07 -3.66 2.88
C THR A 137 7.59 -3.79 3.22
N SER A 138 6.74 -3.02 2.54
CA SER A 138 5.29 -3.07 2.71
C SER A 138 4.71 -4.47 2.55
N LEU A 139 3.68 -4.78 3.30
CA LEU A 139 2.85 -5.95 3.06
C LEU A 139 2.04 -5.74 1.78
N VAL A 140 2.04 -6.72 0.90
CA VAL A 140 1.16 -6.78 -0.26
C VAL A 140 0.28 -8.01 -0.09
N SER A 141 -0.99 -7.80 0.27
CA SER A 141 -1.92 -8.85 0.63
C SER A 141 -3.14 -8.86 -0.29
N PRO A 142 -3.23 -9.80 -1.25
CA PRO A 142 -4.45 -9.99 -2.03
C PRO A 142 -5.67 -10.29 -1.14
N PRO A 143 -6.88 -9.81 -1.50
CA PRO A 143 -7.23 -9.08 -2.71
C PRO A 143 -7.12 -7.55 -2.57
N ASP A 144 -6.69 -7.04 -1.43
CA ASP A 144 -6.58 -5.60 -1.16
C ASP A 144 -5.32 -5.02 -1.79
N GLY A 145 -4.21 -5.76 -1.71
CA GLY A 145 -2.93 -5.45 -2.36
C GLY A 145 -2.68 -6.25 -3.63
N ASP A 146 -1.88 -5.68 -4.54
CA ASP A 146 -1.50 -6.26 -5.83
C ASP A 146 -0.01 -6.05 -6.09
N LEU A 147 0.74 -7.14 -6.23
CA LEU A 147 2.19 -7.05 -6.39
C LEU A 147 2.62 -6.46 -7.74
N THR A 148 1.87 -6.74 -8.81
CA THR A 148 2.15 -6.14 -10.13
C THR A 148 2.03 -4.63 -10.06
N GLN A 149 0.91 -4.11 -9.52
CA GLN A 149 0.71 -2.68 -9.30
C GLN A 149 1.78 -2.09 -8.37
N PHE A 150 2.15 -2.81 -7.29
CA PHE A 150 3.17 -2.37 -6.33
C PHE A 150 4.53 -2.16 -7.01
N MET A 151 4.96 -3.12 -7.82
CA MET A 151 6.23 -3.05 -8.54
C MET A 151 6.21 -1.95 -9.60
N ASP A 152 5.12 -1.76 -10.32
CA ASP A 152 4.95 -0.68 -11.30
C ASP A 152 4.98 0.69 -10.63
N SER A 153 4.36 0.83 -9.46
CA SER A 153 4.38 2.05 -8.66
C SER A 153 5.78 2.39 -8.16
N LEU A 154 6.57 1.40 -7.73
CA LEU A 154 7.99 1.61 -7.39
C LEU A 154 8.80 2.10 -8.60
N GLN A 155 8.59 1.49 -9.79
CA GLN A 155 9.25 1.93 -11.02
C GLN A 155 8.81 3.34 -11.43
N LYS A 156 7.55 3.70 -11.20
CA LYS A 156 7.03 5.05 -11.42
C LYS A 156 7.72 6.06 -10.51
N LEU A 157 7.85 5.77 -9.21
CA LEU A 157 8.52 6.67 -8.26
C LEU A 157 10.00 6.91 -8.58
N LEU A 158 10.72 5.93 -9.13
CA LEU A 158 12.11 6.10 -9.57
C LEU A 158 12.30 7.15 -10.68
N LYS A 159 11.23 7.48 -11.41
CA LYS A 159 11.28 8.48 -12.51
C LYS A 159 11.17 9.92 -12.01
N PHE A 160 10.81 10.13 -10.76
CA PHE A 160 10.74 11.47 -10.17
C PHE A 160 12.11 11.86 -9.60
N ASP A 161 12.68 12.92 -10.15
CA ASP A 161 13.92 13.54 -9.65
C ASP A 161 13.65 14.71 -8.70
N ASP A 162 12.41 15.16 -8.66
CA ASP A 162 11.98 16.33 -7.86
C ASP A 162 11.88 16.03 -6.35
N TYR A 163 11.79 14.75 -5.96
CA TYR A 163 11.60 14.34 -4.56
C TYR A 163 12.81 13.59 -4.04
N ASN A 164 13.57 14.22 -3.16
CA ASN A 164 14.81 13.68 -2.57
C ASN A 164 14.70 13.33 -1.09
N LEU A 165 13.57 13.63 -0.47
CA LEU A 165 13.26 13.32 0.92
C LEU A 165 11.86 12.70 1.00
N TYR A 166 11.76 11.48 1.56
CA TYR A 166 10.45 10.83 1.75
C TYR A 166 10.07 10.78 3.23
N TYR A 167 8.79 11.05 3.50
CA TYR A 167 8.15 10.81 4.78
C TYR A 167 7.18 9.63 4.62
N PRO A 168 7.54 8.45 5.18
CA PRO A 168 6.68 7.27 5.14
C PRO A 168 5.55 7.35 6.16
N GLY A 169 4.56 6.46 6.03
CA GLY A 169 3.52 6.24 7.05
C GLY A 169 4.09 5.64 8.33
N HIS A 170 5.12 4.79 8.19
CA HIS A 170 5.81 4.13 9.30
C HIS A 170 7.32 4.20 9.16
N GLY A 171 7.99 4.40 10.31
CA GLY A 171 9.45 4.50 10.39
C GLY A 171 9.99 5.91 10.20
N ASP A 172 11.31 6.01 10.15
CA ASP A 172 11.99 7.30 10.00
C ASP A 172 11.90 7.85 8.57
N LYS A 173 12.16 9.15 8.42
CA LYS A 173 12.31 9.78 7.10
C LYS A 173 13.39 9.08 6.27
N ILE A 174 13.25 9.13 4.97
CA ILE A 174 14.15 8.48 4.01
C ILE A 174 14.90 9.57 3.24
N ASP A 175 16.19 9.74 3.51
CA ASP A 175 17.05 10.73 2.86
C ASP A 175 17.57 10.27 1.48
N ASN A 176 17.55 8.96 1.20
CA ASN A 176 17.97 8.36 -0.08
C ASN A 176 16.85 7.47 -0.67
N PRO A 177 15.72 8.04 -1.10
CA PRO A 177 14.55 7.26 -1.49
C PRO A 177 14.82 6.31 -2.66
N LYS A 178 15.63 6.69 -3.65
CA LYS A 178 15.97 5.83 -4.78
C LYS A 178 16.74 4.57 -4.37
N GLU A 179 17.59 4.67 -3.36
CA GLU A 179 18.31 3.50 -2.81
C GLU A 179 17.34 2.52 -2.14
N ILE A 180 16.43 3.04 -1.31
CA ILE A 180 15.40 2.23 -0.64
C ILE A 180 14.46 1.58 -1.66
N ILE A 181 13.99 2.31 -2.67
CA ILE A 181 13.14 1.76 -3.74
C ILE A 181 13.88 0.64 -4.48
N ASN A 182 15.14 0.85 -4.87
CA ASN A 182 15.94 -0.18 -5.53
C ASN A 182 16.18 -1.40 -4.64
N TYR A 183 16.39 -1.20 -3.34
CA TYR A 183 16.47 -2.29 -2.35
C TYR A 183 15.18 -3.09 -2.31
N ILE A 184 14.00 -2.44 -2.22
CA ILE A 184 12.69 -3.10 -2.20
C ILE A 184 12.50 -3.92 -3.49
N ILE A 185 12.78 -3.34 -4.65
CA ILE A 185 12.69 -4.03 -5.95
C ILE A 185 13.58 -5.28 -5.98
N LYS A 186 14.84 -5.14 -5.55
CA LYS A 186 15.80 -6.26 -5.49
C LYS A 186 15.33 -7.35 -4.53
N HIS A 187 14.82 -6.96 -3.36
CA HIS A 187 14.26 -7.89 -2.38
C HIS A 187 13.07 -8.67 -2.95
N ARG A 188 12.12 -8.00 -3.61
CA ARG A 188 10.96 -8.66 -4.25
C ARG A 188 11.41 -9.64 -5.34
N LYS A 189 12.35 -9.25 -6.19
CA LYS A 189 12.94 -10.15 -7.22
C LYS A 189 13.68 -11.34 -6.61
N MET A 190 14.34 -11.16 -5.47
CA MET A 190 14.97 -12.29 -4.76
C MET A 190 13.92 -13.26 -4.23
N ARG A 191 12.83 -12.77 -3.63
CA ARG A 191 11.72 -13.61 -3.18
C ARG A 191 11.06 -14.37 -4.34
N GLU A 192 10.86 -13.71 -5.47
CA GLU A 192 10.37 -14.37 -6.70
C GLU A 192 11.25 -15.56 -7.09
N LYS A 193 12.58 -15.38 -7.13
CA LYS A 193 13.51 -16.47 -7.43
C LYS A 193 13.43 -17.63 -6.43
N GLN A 194 13.26 -17.32 -5.13
CA GLN A 194 13.11 -18.34 -4.10
C GLN A 194 11.81 -19.13 -4.26
N ILE A 195 10.70 -18.44 -4.59
CA ILE A 195 9.40 -19.06 -4.86
C ILE A 195 9.51 -20.00 -6.07
N LEU A 196 10.03 -19.53 -7.20
CA LEU A 196 10.21 -20.36 -8.40
C LEU A 196 11.10 -21.59 -8.13
N LYS A 197 12.19 -21.41 -7.40
CA LYS A 197 13.05 -22.53 -6.97
C LYS A 197 12.31 -23.53 -6.09
N SER A 198 11.40 -23.06 -5.23
CA SER A 198 10.66 -23.94 -4.29
C SER A 198 9.70 -24.89 -5.00
N ILE A 199 9.16 -24.47 -6.15
CA ILE A 199 8.18 -25.22 -6.95
C ILE A 199 8.75 -25.83 -8.23
N ALA A 200 10.09 -25.82 -8.42
CA ALA A 200 10.72 -26.33 -9.62
C ALA A 200 10.54 -27.85 -9.81
N GLU A 201 10.54 -28.61 -8.71
CA GLU A 201 10.46 -30.08 -8.74
C GLU A 201 9.20 -30.62 -8.05
N ILE A 202 8.51 -29.78 -7.25
CA ILE A 202 7.33 -30.18 -6.48
C ILE A 202 6.30 -29.05 -6.44
N SER A 203 5.06 -29.40 -6.65
CA SER A 203 3.95 -28.45 -6.59
C SER A 203 3.59 -28.13 -5.15
N LEU A 204 3.46 -26.85 -4.80
CA LEU A 204 3.22 -26.37 -3.43
C LEU A 204 2.17 -25.26 -3.41
N ASN A 205 1.47 -25.12 -2.26
CA ASN A 205 0.62 -23.96 -1.99
C ASN A 205 1.42 -22.81 -1.34
N SER A 206 0.77 -21.66 -1.19
CA SER A 206 1.40 -20.44 -0.65
C SER A 206 1.98 -20.61 0.75
N THR A 207 1.30 -21.34 1.63
CA THR A 207 1.74 -21.62 2.99
C THR A 207 2.98 -22.51 3.03
N GLN A 208 2.97 -23.61 2.26
CA GLN A 208 4.11 -24.54 2.15
C GLN A 208 5.35 -23.85 1.58
N ILE A 209 5.18 -22.96 0.59
CA ILE A 209 6.28 -22.15 0.05
C ILE A 209 6.79 -21.18 1.13
N ALA A 210 5.90 -20.51 1.85
CA ALA A 210 6.30 -19.58 2.91
C ALA A 210 7.10 -20.29 4.00
N GLU A 211 6.65 -21.44 4.49
CA GLU A 211 7.40 -22.25 5.46
C GLU A 211 8.79 -22.65 4.97
N LYS A 212 8.92 -22.92 3.67
CA LYS A 212 10.19 -23.35 3.06
C LYS A 212 11.19 -22.20 2.89
N ILE A 213 10.73 -20.97 2.65
CA ILE A 213 11.62 -19.82 2.35
C ILE A 213 11.80 -18.83 3.53
N TYR A 214 10.93 -18.89 4.55
CA TYR A 214 11.00 -18.02 5.74
C TYR A 214 11.40 -18.80 6.99
N ILE A 215 12.49 -19.60 6.88
CA ILE A 215 12.95 -20.51 7.94
C ILE A 215 13.37 -19.81 9.23
N ASP A 216 13.88 -18.58 9.15
CA ASP A 216 14.35 -17.80 10.30
C ASP A 216 13.29 -16.84 10.84
N VAL A 217 12.04 -16.91 10.33
CA VAL A 217 10.95 -16.02 10.75
C VAL A 217 10.10 -16.68 11.83
N ASN A 218 9.66 -15.89 12.80
CA ASN A 218 8.74 -16.39 13.83
C ASN A 218 7.50 -17.02 13.19
N LYS A 219 7.12 -18.21 13.66
CA LYS A 219 5.97 -18.98 13.14
C LYS A 219 4.66 -18.18 13.12
N SER A 220 4.47 -17.26 14.06
CA SER A 220 3.29 -16.36 14.07
C SER A 220 3.19 -15.46 12.87
N LEU A 221 4.30 -15.22 12.14
CA LEU A 221 4.35 -14.39 10.94
C LEU A 221 4.17 -15.18 9.64
N ILE A 222 4.18 -16.51 9.68
CA ILE A 222 3.99 -17.37 8.50
C ILE A 222 2.67 -17.05 7.75
N PRO A 223 1.52 -16.81 8.40
CA PRO A 223 0.31 -16.42 7.67
C PRO A 223 0.48 -15.15 6.83
N ALA A 224 1.13 -14.12 7.37
CA ALA A 224 1.41 -12.89 6.62
C ALA A 224 2.43 -13.13 5.50
N ALA A 225 3.47 -13.94 5.75
CA ALA A 225 4.43 -14.35 4.73
C ALA A 225 3.76 -15.13 3.60
N ALA A 226 2.82 -16.04 3.91
CA ALA A 226 2.07 -16.80 2.92
C ALA A 226 1.18 -15.90 2.03
N ARG A 227 0.62 -14.82 2.58
CA ARG A 227 -0.11 -13.81 1.78
C ARG A 227 0.83 -13.08 0.80
N ASN A 228 2.03 -12.71 1.25
CA ASN A 228 3.04 -12.15 0.34
C ASN A 228 3.47 -13.14 -0.75
N VAL A 229 3.66 -14.41 -0.40
CA VAL A 229 3.95 -15.48 -1.39
C VAL A 229 2.82 -15.60 -2.39
N PHE A 230 1.57 -15.58 -1.94
CA PHE A 230 0.41 -15.64 -2.82
C PHE A 230 0.34 -14.45 -3.77
N ALA A 231 0.68 -13.24 -3.32
CA ALA A 231 0.80 -12.06 -4.18
C ALA A 231 1.83 -12.27 -5.30
N HIS A 232 3.00 -12.85 -4.97
CA HIS A 232 4.00 -13.24 -5.97
C HIS A 232 3.49 -14.29 -6.95
N LEU A 233 2.77 -15.30 -6.47
CA LEU A 233 2.25 -16.39 -7.32
C LEU A 233 1.18 -15.88 -8.29
N ILE A 234 0.36 -14.92 -7.88
CA ILE A 234 -0.62 -14.26 -8.76
C ILE A 234 0.12 -13.49 -9.87
N ASP A 235 1.13 -12.69 -9.53
CA ASP A 235 1.94 -11.94 -10.48
C ASP A 235 2.69 -12.89 -11.45
N LEU A 236 3.33 -13.93 -10.93
CA LEU A 236 4.00 -14.95 -11.74
C LEU A 236 3.03 -15.68 -12.69
N LYS A 237 1.80 -15.94 -12.24
CA LYS A 237 0.77 -16.55 -13.08
C LYS A 237 0.33 -15.61 -14.20
N GLN A 238 0.12 -14.32 -13.92
CA GLN A 238 -0.21 -13.33 -14.95
C GLN A 238 0.90 -13.23 -16.00
N ARG A 239 2.16 -13.40 -15.60
CA ARG A 239 3.33 -13.46 -16.50
C ARG A 239 3.57 -14.84 -17.14
N GLN A 240 2.69 -15.81 -16.91
CA GLN A 240 2.78 -17.18 -17.45
C GLN A 240 4.07 -17.94 -17.06
N LEU A 241 4.59 -17.69 -15.87
CA LEU A 241 5.78 -18.36 -15.33
C LEU A 241 5.43 -19.52 -14.39
N VAL A 242 4.19 -19.55 -13.90
CA VAL A 242 3.66 -20.64 -13.08
C VAL A 242 2.23 -20.99 -13.52
N THR A 243 1.85 -22.24 -13.29
CA THR A 243 0.48 -22.71 -13.42
C THR A 243 -0.07 -23.11 -12.04
N ASN A 244 -1.39 -23.20 -11.90
CA ASN A 244 -2.03 -23.74 -10.71
C ASN A 244 -3.11 -24.76 -11.08
N SER A 245 -3.31 -25.72 -10.17
CA SER A 245 -4.42 -26.66 -10.25
C SER A 245 -5.73 -25.95 -9.92
N HIS A 246 -6.78 -26.19 -10.70
CA HIS A 246 -8.13 -25.69 -10.48
C HIS A 246 -8.26 -24.15 -10.53
N GLU A 247 -9.30 -23.65 -9.92
CA GLU A 247 -9.55 -22.21 -9.80
C GLU A 247 -8.57 -21.53 -8.84
N LEU A 248 -8.14 -20.32 -9.17
CA LEU A 248 -7.17 -19.56 -8.39
C LEU A 248 -7.77 -19.11 -7.04
N ASN A 249 -7.22 -19.61 -5.95
CA ASN A 249 -7.51 -19.22 -4.58
C ASN A 249 -6.27 -19.38 -3.69
N PHE A 250 -6.37 -19.05 -2.41
CA PHE A 250 -5.24 -19.09 -1.48
C PHE A 250 -4.66 -20.51 -1.26
N GLU A 251 -5.51 -21.53 -1.36
CA GLU A 251 -5.14 -22.94 -1.20
C GLU A 251 -4.67 -23.60 -2.51
N SER A 252 -4.69 -22.87 -3.61
CA SER A 252 -4.22 -23.40 -4.90
C SER A 252 -2.80 -23.91 -4.82
N ILE A 253 -2.57 -25.05 -5.49
CA ILE A 253 -1.24 -25.66 -5.64
C ILE A 253 -0.62 -25.16 -6.94
N PHE A 254 0.59 -24.64 -6.86
CA PHE A 254 1.32 -24.04 -7.97
C PHE A 254 2.50 -24.91 -8.40
N SER A 255 2.77 -24.88 -9.71
CA SER A 255 3.89 -25.56 -10.37
C SER A 255 4.59 -24.59 -11.30
N SER A 256 5.89 -24.77 -11.52
CA SER A 256 6.61 -24.10 -12.62
C SER A 256 6.09 -24.57 -13.98
N ILE A 257 6.15 -23.71 -14.98
CA ILE A 257 5.90 -24.05 -16.38
C ILE A 257 7.20 -24.46 -17.04
#